data_2b5c3e5d2094bd7ababd278d79e225b5
#
_entry.id   2b5c3e5d2094bd7ababd278d79e225b5
#
_cell.length_a   1.000
_cell.length_b   1.000
_cell.length_c   1.000
_cell.angle_alpha   90.00
_cell.angle_beta   90.00
_cell.angle_gamma   90.00
#
_symmetry.space_group_name_H-M   'P 1'
#
loop_
_entity.id
_entity.type
_entity.pdbx_description
1 polymer ?
#
loop_
_entity_poly.entity_id
_entity_poly.type
_entity_poly.pdbx_seq_one_letter_code
_entity_poly.pdbx_strand_id
1 'polypeptide(L)'
;MLTENSRIKDLLTHPIGKDVIKKILLQMGKKELVVNNPIVGNLKLKSLPKLTGGKVDQNFLDTVLELLNVEHDIPRQGNSPIKPAWWKEAVFYQIYPRSFKDSNGDGIGDLNGIIEKLDYIKELGVDAIWLCPVYDSPNDDNGYDIRDYKKIMTEFGTMEDFDRLLDAVHAKGMKLIMDLVINHTSDEHEWFQRAIKEPDSKYGDYYFFRDKPNNWTSFFSGSAWKYIEERKQYALHLFSPKQMDLNWENPELRSEIKEMVRWWLEKGIDGFRMDVINFISKRPGLPDGNPRVGELMRVCGIEHYFYGPRLHQYLRVLKEE
;
A
#
# COMPACT_ATOMS: atom_id res chain seq x y z
N MET A 1 -14.26 23.22 -0.48
CA MET A 1 -12.86 23.64 -0.44
C MET A 1 -12.57 24.13 0.98
N LEU A 2 -11.50 23.64 1.60
CA LEU A 2 -11.07 24.05 2.94
C LEU A 2 -10.16 25.28 2.85
N THR A 3 -10.29 26.19 3.79
CA THR A 3 -9.45 27.41 3.88
C THR A 3 -8.91 27.57 5.29
N GLU A 4 -7.99 28.50 5.52
CA GLU A 4 -7.51 28.85 6.85
C GLU A 4 -8.63 29.30 7.81
N ASN A 5 -9.76 29.73 7.28
CA ASN A 5 -10.95 30.12 8.04
C ASN A 5 -11.92 28.97 8.32
N SER A 6 -11.71 27.79 7.72
CA SER A 6 -12.44 26.56 8.05
C SER A 6 -12.13 26.14 9.50
N ARG A 7 -13.02 25.36 10.08
CA ARG A 7 -12.87 24.90 11.47
C ARG A 7 -12.10 23.55 11.51
N ILE A 8 -11.48 23.25 12.63
CA ILE A 8 -10.77 21.97 12.82
C ILE A 8 -11.72 20.77 12.57
N LYS A 9 -12.97 20.86 13.02
CA LYS A 9 -13.97 19.82 12.76
C LYS A 9 -14.27 19.61 11.27
N ASP A 10 -14.11 20.63 10.44
CA ASP A 10 -14.35 20.52 9.00
C ASP A 10 -13.26 19.64 8.34
N LEU A 11 -12.04 19.62 8.89
CA LEU A 11 -11.01 18.65 8.47
C LEU A 11 -11.39 17.20 8.81
N LEU A 12 -12.08 16.98 9.94
CA LEU A 12 -12.48 15.64 10.36
C LEU A 12 -13.60 15.05 9.49
N THR A 13 -14.35 15.89 8.79
CA THR A 13 -15.38 15.47 7.84
C THR A 13 -14.80 15.20 6.43
N HIS A 14 -13.57 15.67 6.18
CA HIS A 14 -12.88 15.41 4.91
C HIS A 14 -12.29 14.00 4.92
N PRO A 15 -12.49 13.17 3.87
CA PRO A 15 -12.04 11.78 3.85
C PRO A 15 -10.56 11.60 4.20
N ILE A 16 -9.69 12.40 3.62
CA ILE A 16 -8.24 12.38 3.87
C ILE A 16 -7.87 13.19 5.11
N GLY A 17 -8.55 14.30 5.36
CA GLY A 17 -8.24 15.22 6.45
C GLY A 17 -8.32 14.57 7.84
N LYS A 18 -9.26 13.65 8.02
CA LYS A 18 -9.39 12.85 9.24
C LYS A 18 -8.14 12.00 9.50
N ASP A 19 -7.65 11.29 8.48
CA ASP A 19 -6.49 10.41 8.61
C ASP A 19 -5.20 11.21 8.81
N VAL A 20 -5.03 12.33 8.11
CA VAL A 20 -3.91 13.26 8.29
C VAL A 20 -3.86 13.77 9.72
N ILE A 21 -4.99 14.26 10.25
CA ILE A 21 -5.05 14.77 11.63
C ILE A 21 -4.75 13.66 12.65
N LYS A 22 -5.32 12.47 12.47
CA LYS A 22 -5.04 11.33 13.37
C LYS A 22 -3.55 11.02 13.43
N LYS A 23 -2.90 10.98 12.29
CA LYS A 23 -1.47 10.70 12.18
C LYS A 23 -0.62 11.80 12.84
N ILE A 24 -0.98 13.07 12.62
CA ILE A 24 -0.34 14.22 13.29
C ILE A 24 -0.48 14.12 14.81
N LEU A 25 -1.68 13.86 15.32
CA LEU A 25 -1.93 13.72 16.75
C LEU A 25 -1.14 12.57 17.37
N LEU A 26 -1.10 11.42 16.68
CA LEU A 26 -0.32 10.27 17.11
C LEU A 26 1.17 10.61 17.24
N GLN A 27 1.73 11.29 16.27
CA GLN A 27 3.14 11.72 16.28
C GLN A 27 3.42 12.76 17.37
N MET A 28 2.44 13.62 17.69
CA MET A 28 2.53 14.57 18.78
C MET A 28 2.29 13.93 20.16
N GLY A 29 2.02 12.63 20.25
CA GLY A 29 1.68 11.94 21.49
C GLY A 29 0.33 12.40 22.07
N LYS A 30 -0.59 12.91 21.25
CA LYS A 30 -1.91 13.40 21.65
C LYS A 30 -3.00 12.42 21.26
N LYS A 31 -4.03 12.30 22.12
CA LYS A 31 -5.21 11.45 21.84
C LYS A 31 -6.19 12.18 20.93
N GLU A 32 -6.94 11.44 20.11
CA GLU A 32 -8.00 11.98 19.23
C GLU A 32 -9.08 12.78 19.99
N LEU A 33 -9.29 12.50 21.27
CA LEU A 33 -10.19 13.26 22.13
C LEU A 33 -9.94 14.78 22.13
N VAL A 34 -8.73 15.22 21.81
CA VAL A 34 -8.38 16.66 21.75
C VAL A 34 -9.15 17.36 20.63
N VAL A 35 -9.25 16.77 19.44
CA VAL A 35 -9.95 17.36 18.28
C VAL A 35 -11.46 17.13 18.32
N ASN A 36 -11.90 16.10 19.04
CA ASN A 36 -13.33 15.83 19.28
C ASN A 36 -13.93 16.76 20.37
N ASN A 37 -13.10 17.52 21.08
CA ASN A 37 -13.59 18.51 22.02
C ASN A 37 -14.31 19.64 21.25
N PRO A 38 -15.57 19.97 21.59
CA PRO A 38 -16.34 21.00 20.87
C PRO A 38 -15.68 22.38 20.82
N ILE A 39 -14.91 22.75 21.84
CA ILE A 39 -14.18 24.03 21.88
C ILE A 39 -13.06 24.00 20.85
N VAL A 40 -12.22 22.94 20.86
CA VAL A 40 -11.10 22.78 19.93
C VAL A 40 -11.61 22.60 18.50
N GLY A 41 -12.62 21.76 18.28
CA GLY A 41 -13.20 21.50 16.96
C GLY A 41 -13.79 22.74 16.29
N ASN A 42 -14.23 23.74 17.04
CA ASN A 42 -14.78 24.99 16.50
C ASN A 42 -13.73 26.09 16.25
N LEU A 43 -12.47 25.89 16.65
CA LEU A 43 -11.39 26.82 16.34
C LEU A 43 -11.10 26.84 14.84
N LYS A 44 -10.72 27.99 14.31
CA LYS A 44 -10.32 28.17 12.92
C LYS A 44 -8.91 27.59 12.72
N LEU A 45 -8.65 27.04 11.53
CA LEU A 45 -7.36 26.45 11.19
C LEU A 45 -6.21 27.44 11.34
N LYS A 46 -6.40 28.71 10.98
CA LYS A 46 -5.40 29.77 11.17
C LYS A 46 -4.96 29.98 12.61
N SER A 47 -5.66 29.45 13.59
CA SER A 47 -5.23 29.51 15.00
C SER A 47 -4.28 28.37 15.39
N LEU A 48 -4.11 27.34 14.56
CA LEU A 48 -3.24 26.20 14.85
C LEU A 48 -1.78 26.58 15.11
N PRO A 49 -1.14 27.46 14.33
CA PRO A 49 0.23 27.89 14.61
C PRO A 49 0.44 28.42 16.06
N LYS A 50 -0.49 29.18 16.54
CA LYS A 50 -0.43 29.71 17.93
C LYS A 50 -0.70 28.64 18.98
N LEU A 51 -1.68 27.75 18.72
CA LEU A 51 -2.11 26.71 19.66
C LEU A 51 -1.08 25.61 19.84
N THR A 52 -0.29 25.34 18.79
CA THR A 52 0.70 24.26 18.78
C THR A 52 2.11 24.72 19.18
N GLY A 53 2.27 26.01 19.56
CA GLY A 53 3.58 26.57 19.90
C GLY A 53 4.55 26.55 18.70
N GLY A 54 4.02 26.75 17.49
CA GLY A 54 4.80 26.78 16.24
C GLY A 54 5.14 25.40 15.66
N LYS A 55 4.70 24.30 16.27
CA LYS A 55 4.87 22.96 15.70
C LYS A 55 4.09 22.76 14.39
N VAL A 56 2.93 23.41 14.29
CA VAL A 56 2.16 23.56 13.05
C VAL A 56 2.30 25.03 12.66
N ASP A 57 3.24 25.37 11.81
CA ASP A 57 3.41 26.73 11.31
C ASP A 57 2.46 27.04 10.14
N GLN A 58 2.48 28.29 9.66
CA GLN A 58 1.60 28.71 8.57
C GLN A 58 1.92 27.95 7.26
N ASN A 59 3.20 27.73 6.97
CA ASN A 59 3.64 27.01 5.77
C ASN A 59 3.13 25.57 5.77
N PHE A 60 3.18 24.90 6.93
CA PHE A 60 2.60 23.58 7.10
C PHE A 60 1.07 23.59 6.87
N LEU A 61 0.38 24.58 7.44
CA LEU A 61 -1.08 24.70 7.26
C LEU A 61 -1.44 24.91 5.79
N ASP A 62 -0.70 25.77 5.08
CA ASP A 62 -0.92 26.04 3.66
C ASP A 62 -0.69 24.78 2.81
N THR A 63 0.35 24.01 3.11
CA THR A 63 0.62 22.72 2.45
C THR A 63 -0.49 21.70 2.69
N VAL A 64 -0.97 21.59 3.93
CA VAL A 64 -2.11 20.69 4.23
C VAL A 64 -3.37 21.12 3.51
N LEU A 65 -3.65 22.42 3.46
CA LEU A 65 -4.80 22.95 2.74
C LEU A 65 -4.68 22.74 1.23
N GLU A 66 -3.50 22.92 0.64
CA GLU A 66 -3.22 22.60 -0.75
C GLU A 66 -3.50 21.12 -1.02
N LEU A 67 -2.93 20.23 -0.20
CA LEU A 67 -3.12 18.79 -0.30
C LEU A 67 -4.59 18.37 -0.25
N LEU A 68 -5.34 18.93 0.69
CA LEU A 68 -6.75 18.59 0.89
C LEU A 68 -7.68 19.20 -0.15
N ASN A 69 -7.25 20.24 -0.84
CA ASN A 69 -8.01 20.92 -1.89
C ASN A 69 -7.60 20.50 -3.32
N VAL A 70 -6.55 19.69 -3.47
CA VAL A 70 -6.25 19.07 -4.78
C VAL A 70 -7.46 18.23 -5.19
N GLU A 71 -7.84 18.25 -6.47
CA GLU A 71 -8.86 17.36 -7.00
C GLU A 71 -8.42 15.91 -6.79
N HIS A 72 -8.99 15.29 -5.78
CA HIS A 72 -8.88 13.86 -5.55
C HIS A 72 -10.04 13.16 -6.23
N ASP A 73 -9.79 11.97 -6.71
CA ASP A 73 -10.81 11.03 -7.08
C ASP A 73 -11.85 10.89 -5.96
N ILE A 74 -13.09 11.30 -6.20
CA ILE A 74 -14.13 11.19 -5.19
C ILE A 74 -14.61 9.74 -5.16
N PRO A 75 -14.56 9.07 -3.99
CA PRO A 75 -15.17 7.75 -3.86
C PRO A 75 -16.64 7.82 -4.27
N ARG A 76 -17.12 6.85 -5.05
CA ARG A 76 -18.52 6.78 -5.42
C ARG A 76 -19.39 6.71 -4.16
N GLN A 77 -20.05 7.78 -3.82
CA GLN A 77 -21.05 7.80 -2.76
C GLN A 77 -22.31 7.11 -3.29
N GLY A 78 -22.45 5.83 -2.96
CA GLY A 78 -23.67 5.08 -3.24
C GLY A 78 -24.64 5.23 -2.07
N ASN A 79 -25.85 5.69 -2.34
CA ASN A 79 -26.97 5.62 -1.38
C ASN A 79 -27.57 4.21 -1.30
N SER A 80 -26.87 3.20 -1.77
CA SER A 80 -27.33 1.82 -1.66
C SER A 80 -27.19 1.33 -0.23
N PRO A 81 -28.19 0.67 0.34
CA PRO A 81 -28.07 0.07 1.66
C PRO A 81 -26.88 -0.89 1.66
N ILE A 82 -26.16 -0.91 2.77
CA ILE A 82 -25.03 -1.83 2.95
C ILE A 82 -25.58 -3.24 2.88
N LYS A 83 -25.26 -3.96 1.81
CA LYS A 83 -25.66 -5.37 1.69
C LYS A 83 -24.70 -6.23 2.51
N PRO A 84 -25.22 -7.27 3.19
CA PRO A 84 -24.37 -8.30 3.79
C PRO A 84 -23.41 -8.87 2.74
N ALA A 85 -22.16 -9.09 3.13
CA ALA A 85 -21.19 -9.73 2.30
C ALA A 85 -20.20 -10.46 3.22
N TRP A 86 -19.75 -11.65 2.82
CA TRP A 86 -18.98 -12.54 3.66
C TRP A 86 -17.76 -11.84 4.27
N TRP A 87 -17.04 -11.01 3.50
CA TRP A 87 -15.84 -10.29 3.96
C TRP A 87 -16.11 -9.20 5.01
N LYS A 88 -17.36 -8.81 5.23
CA LYS A 88 -17.74 -7.81 6.24
C LYS A 88 -18.01 -8.43 7.62
N GLU A 89 -18.26 -9.72 7.64
CA GLU A 89 -18.65 -10.47 8.84
C GLU A 89 -17.60 -11.52 9.22
N ALA A 90 -16.69 -11.85 8.29
CA ALA A 90 -15.70 -12.90 8.46
C ALA A 90 -14.66 -12.57 9.53
N VAL A 91 -14.26 -13.58 10.27
CA VAL A 91 -13.09 -13.59 11.14
C VAL A 91 -11.87 -13.99 10.31
N PHE A 92 -10.90 -13.07 10.18
CA PHE A 92 -9.67 -13.31 9.44
C PHE A 92 -8.52 -13.75 10.34
N TYR A 93 -7.76 -14.74 9.90
CA TYR A 93 -6.53 -15.17 10.53
C TYR A 93 -5.36 -14.93 9.58
N GLN A 94 -4.44 -14.05 9.97
CA GLN A 94 -3.24 -13.76 9.19
C GLN A 94 -2.19 -14.84 9.43
N ILE A 95 -1.62 -15.38 8.34
CA ILE A 95 -0.50 -16.33 8.40
C ILE A 95 0.70 -15.72 7.70
N TYR A 96 1.80 -15.60 8.44
CA TYR A 96 3.13 -15.42 7.90
C TYR A 96 3.79 -16.80 7.77
N PRO A 97 3.91 -17.38 6.56
CA PRO A 97 4.25 -18.80 6.38
C PRO A 97 5.55 -19.16 7.07
N ARG A 98 6.61 -18.38 6.87
CA ARG A 98 7.98 -18.62 7.37
C ARG A 98 8.03 -18.99 8.86
N SER A 99 7.19 -18.38 9.70
CA SER A 99 7.20 -18.58 11.14
C SER A 99 6.01 -19.36 11.69
N PHE A 100 5.14 -19.90 10.83
CA PHE A 100 3.89 -20.51 11.26
C PHE A 100 4.05 -22.00 11.62
N LYS A 101 4.44 -22.84 10.66
CA LYS A 101 4.65 -24.27 10.86
C LYS A 101 5.58 -24.83 9.78
N ASP A 102 6.67 -25.36 10.19
CA ASP A 102 7.62 -26.13 9.41
C ASP A 102 7.12 -27.59 9.30
N SER A 103 6.92 -28.09 8.08
CA SER A 103 6.46 -29.45 7.83
C SER A 103 7.60 -30.41 7.48
N ASN A 104 8.73 -29.90 6.99
CA ASN A 104 9.85 -30.69 6.48
C ASN A 104 11.08 -30.74 7.40
N GLY A 105 11.11 -29.87 8.45
CA GLY A 105 12.17 -29.83 9.46
C GLY A 105 13.39 -28.99 9.09
N ASP A 106 13.26 -28.09 8.10
CA ASP A 106 14.36 -27.21 7.68
C ASP A 106 14.48 -25.90 8.48
N GLY A 107 13.55 -25.67 9.41
CA GLY A 107 13.48 -24.47 10.24
C GLY A 107 12.66 -23.34 9.65
N ILE A 108 12.06 -23.53 8.48
CA ILE A 108 11.23 -22.56 7.77
C ILE A 108 9.81 -23.10 7.65
N GLY A 109 8.82 -22.33 8.07
CA GLY A 109 7.42 -22.69 7.87
C GLY A 109 7.03 -22.64 6.39
N ASP A 110 6.12 -23.52 5.99
CA ASP A 110 5.78 -23.77 4.59
C ASP A 110 4.27 -24.00 4.37
N LEU A 111 3.84 -24.11 3.11
CA LEU A 111 2.44 -24.30 2.72
C LEU A 111 1.85 -25.62 3.25
N ASN A 112 2.65 -26.68 3.30
CA ASN A 112 2.24 -27.97 3.84
C ASN A 112 2.03 -27.88 5.36
N GLY A 113 2.88 -27.14 6.07
CA GLY A 113 2.70 -26.87 7.49
C GLY A 113 1.41 -26.10 7.78
N ILE A 114 0.99 -25.20 6.88
CA ILE A 114 -0.32 -24.54 7.00
C ILE A 114 -1.44 -25.58 6.85
N ILE A 115 -1.35 -26.48 5.85
CA ILE A 115 -2.34 -27.55 5.65
C ILE A 115 -2.49 -28.40 6.92
N GLU A 116 -1.38 -28.78 7.57
CA GLU A 116 -1.39 -29.55 8.81
C GLU A 116 -2.13 -28.85 9.97
N LYS A 117 -2.24 -27.52 9.93
CA LYS A 117 -2.84 -26.70 10.98
C LYS A 117 -4.27 -26.20 10.68
N LEU A 118 -4.85 -26.59 9.55
CA LEU A 118 -6.18 -26.09 9.15
C LEU A 118 -7.29 -26.49 10.13
N ASP A 119 -7.20 -27.66 10.79
CA ASP A 119 -8.17 -28.05 11.81
C ASP A 119 -8.12 -27.11 13.02
N TYR A 120 -6.92 -26.83 13.51
CA TYR A 120 -6.71 -25.86 14.58
C TYR A 120 -7.27 -24.48 14.22
N ILE A 121 -6.99 -23.99 13.00
CA ILE A 121 -7.50 -22.67 12.54
C ILE A 121 -9.02 -22.68 12.48
N LYS A 122 -9.63 -23.76 11.99
CA LYS A 122 -11.09 -23.90 11.91
C LYS A 122 -11.73 -23.95 13.28
N GLU A 123 -11.14 -24.67 14.25
CA GLU A 123 -11.62 -24.75 15.64
C GLU A 123 -11.60 -23.40 16.36
N LEU A 124 -10.72 -22.46 15.95
CA LEU A 124 -10.70 -21.08 16.44
C LEU A 124 -11.91 -20.25 15.94
N GLY A 125 -12.73 -20.78 15.03
CA GLY A 125 -13.85 -20.05 14.44
C GLY A 125 -13.46 -19.09 13.32
N VAL A 126 -12.34 -19.34 12.64
CA VAL A 126 -11.85 -18.54 11.52
C VAL A 126 -12.69 -18.83 10.27
N ASP A 127 -13.07 -17.78 9.56
CA ASP A 127 -13.81 -17.85 8.29
C ASP A 127 -12.88 -17.68 7.08
N ALA A 128 -11.81 -16.93 7.22
CA ALA A 128 -10.89 -16.63 6.12
C ALA A 128 -9.43 -16.55 6.59
N ILE A 129 -8.53 -17.10 5.79
CA ILE A 129 -7.08 -16.98 5.98
C ILE A 129 -6.57 -15.84 5.08
N TRP A 130 -5.85 -14.89 5.66
CA TRP A 130 -4.99 -13.97 4.94
C TRP A 130 -3.57 -14.52 4.92
N LEU A 131 -3.16 -14.97 3.75
CA LEU A 131 -1.81 -15.48 3.50
C LEU A 131 -0.90 -14.32 3.12
N CYS A 132 0.12 -14.04 3.95
CA CYS A 132 1.19 -13.11 3.62
C CYS A 132 1.95 -13.56 2.36
N PRO A 133 2.72 -12.68 1.69
CA PRO A 133 3.30 -13.00 0.39
C PRO A 133 4.03 -14.33 0.35
N VAL A 134 3.64 -15.18 -0.60
CA VAL A 134 4.28 -16.48 -0.91
C VAL A 134 4.86 -16.50 -2.32
N TYR A 135 4.77 -15.39 -3.02
CA TYR A 135 5.32 -15.22 -4.36
C TYR A 135 6.85 -15.35 -4.36
N ASP A 136 7.41 -15.72 -5.50
CA ASP A 136 8.87 -15.76 -5.67
C ASP A 136 9.48 -14.37 -5.38
N SER A 137 10.44 -14.33 -4.47
CA SER A 137 11.05 -13.09 -3.94
C SER A 137 12.49 -13.34 -3.56
N PRO A 138 13.40 -12.36 -3.74
CA PRO A 138 14.73 -12.39 -3.14
C PRO A 138 14.71 -12.26 -1.60
N ASN A 139 13.54 -11.95 -1.03
CA ASN A 139 13.30 -11.87 0.40
C ASN A 139 14.05 -10.75 1.12
N ASP A 140 14.23 -9.61 0.46
CA ASP A 140 14.81 -8.39 1.05
C ASP A 140 13.87 -7.76 2.08
N ASP A 141 12.56 -7.86 1.85
CA ASP A 141 11.50 -7.36 2.72
C ASP A 141 10.44 -8.45 3.00
N ASN A 142 10.88 -9.60 3.49
CA ASN A 142 9.99 -10.68 3.94
C ASN A 142 8.93 -11.10 2.90
N GLY A 143 9.29 -11.10 1.61
CA GLY A 143 8.43 -11.49 0.50
C GLY A 143 7.66 -10.34 -0.14
N TYR A 144 7.71 -9.12 0.43
CA TYR A 144 7.07 -7.94 -0.17
C TYR A 144 7.88 -7.34 -1.34
N ASP A 145 9.07 -7.82 -1.63
CA ASP A 145 9.88 -7.55 -2.81
C ASP A 145 9.68 -8.65 -3.86
N ILE A 146 8.55 -8.61 -4.58
CA ILE A 146 8.13 -9.70 -5.47
C ILE A 146 8.96 -9.69 -6.75
N ARG A 147 9.58 -10.85 -7.06
CA ARG A 147 10.32 -11.10 -8.30
C ARG A 147 9.45 -11.72 -9.40
N ASP A 148 8.50 -12.60 -9.02
CA ASP A 148 7.55 -13.23 -9.96
C ASP A 148 6.21 -13.48 -9.25
N TYR A 149 5.15 -12.82 -9.73
CA TYR A 149 3.80 -12.95 -9.17
C TYR A 149 3.13 -14.29 -9.43
N LYS A 150 3.60 -15.07 -10.42
CA LYS A 150 2.98 -16.35 -10.83
C LYS A 150 3.78 -17.57 -10.40
N LYS A 151 4.73 -17.38 -9.49
CA LYS A 151 5.58 -18.45 -8.94
C LYS A 151 5.57 -18.40 -7.42
N ILE A 152 5.56 -19.57 -6.79
CA ILE A 152 5.71 -19.69 -5.33
C ILE A 152 7.19 -19.67 -4.95
N MET A 153 7.52 -18.98 -3.85
CA MET A 153 8.87 -18.99 -3.27
C MET A 153 9.25 -20.43 -2.89
N THR A 154 10.39 -20.89 -3.37
CA THR A 154 10.83 -22.29 -3.22
C THR A 154 10.90 -22.77 -1.77
N GLU A 155 11.22 -21.86 -0.84
CA GLU A 155 11.24 -22.17 0.60
C GLU A 155 9.86 -22.53 1.16
N PHE A 156 8.78 -22.04 0.54
CA PHE A 156 7.42 -22.31 1.00
C PHE A 156 6.76 -23.49 0.29
N GLY A 157 7.36 -23.96 -0.81
CA GLY A 157 6.86 -25.08 -1.58
C GLY A 157 6.72 -24.79 -3.08
N THR A 158 5.78 -25.46 -3.71
CA THR A 158 5.51 -25.37 -5.15
C THR A 158 4.12 -24.79 -5.42
N MET A 159 3.79 -24.60 -6.70
CA MET A 159 2.44 -24.21 -7.11
C MET A 159 1.42 -25.32 -6.83
N GLU A 160 1.83 -26.58 -6.93
CA GLU A 160 1.00 -27.73 -6.57
C GLU A 160 0.73 -27.78 -5.06
N ASP A 161 1.68 -27.37 -4.22
CA ASP A 161 1.47 -27.22 -2.77
C ASP A 161 0.46 -26.13 -2.48
N PHE A 162 0.53 -25.03 -3.23
CA PHE A 162 -0.45 -23.94 -3.11
C PHE A 162 -1.85 -24.40 -3.52
N ASP A 163 -1.97 -25.16 -4.62
CA ASP A 163 -3.25 -25.70 -5.07
C ASP A 163 -3.85 -26.63 -4.02
N ARG A 164 -3.04 -27.51 -3.41
CA ARG A 164 -3.48 -28.36 -2.30
C ARG A 164 -3.92 -27.55 -1.07
N LEU A 165 -3.21 -26.47 -0.74
CA LEU A 165 -3.61 -25.59 0.36
C LEU A 165 -4.97 -24.95 0.07
N LEU A 166 -5.17 -24.42 -1.13
CA LEU A 166 -6.42 -23.78 -1.54
C LEU A 166 -7.60 -24.75 -1.45
N ASP A 167 -7.45 -25.95 -2.01
CA ASP A 167 -8.45 -27.02 -1.94
C ASP A 167 -8.76 -27.43 -0.49
N ALA A 168 -7.74 -27.57 0.34
CA ALA A 168 -7.90 -27.95 1.75
C ALA A 168 -8.60 -26.87 2.57
N VAL A 169 -8.32 -25.58 2.33
CA VAL A 169 -9.02 -24.45 2.95
C VAL A 169 -10.49 -24.44 2.56
N HIS A 170 -10.79 -24.61 1.27
CA HIS A 170 -12.17 -24.66 0.77
C HIS A 170 -12.93 -25.88 1.28
N ALA A 171 -12.29 -27.05 1.37
CA ALA A 171 -12.91 -28.27 1.92
C ALA A 171 -13.35 -28.11 3.38
N LYS A 172 -12.73 -27.19 4.14
CA LYS A 172 -13.14 -26.84 5.51
C LYS A 172 -14.15 -25.68 5.57
N GLY A 173 -14.66 -25.23 4.41
CA GLY A 173 -15.60 -24.11 4.34
C GLY A 173 -15.00 -22.78 4.74
N MET A 174 -13.68 -22.63 4.63
CA MET A 174 -12.97 -21.37 4.84
C MET A 174 -12.63 -20.70 3.51
N LYS A 175 -12.20 -19.46 3.56
CA LYS A 175 -11.76 -18.64 2.43
C LYS A 175 -10.26 -18.41 2.49
N LEU A 176 -9.61 -18.25 1.32
CA LEU A 176 -8.20 -17.89 1.22
C LEU A 176 -8.06 -16.58 0.46
N ILE A 177 -7.53 -15.55 1.11
CA ILE A 177 -7.11 -14.32 0.45
C ILE A 177 -5.59 -14.21 0.46
N MET A 178 -5.04 -13.66 -0.62
CA MET A 178 -3.61 -13.43 -0.77
C MET A 178 -3.26 -11.97 -0.55
N ASP A 179 -1.99 -11.69 -0.34
CA ASP A 179 -1.47 -10.32 -0.30
C ASP A 179 -1.27 -9.79 -1.73
N LEU A 180 -1.80 -8.63 -2.06
CA LEU A 180 -1.65 -7.97 -3.36
C LEU A 180 -0.69 -6.79 -3.22
N VAL A 181 0.58 -7.02 -3.57
CA VAL A 181 1.65 -6.03 -3.52
C VAL A 181 1.85 -5.45 -4.91
N ILE A 182 1.23 -4.30 -5.17
CA ILE A 182 1.21 -3.68 -6.50
C ILE A 182 1.62 -2.21 -6.51
N ASN A 183 2.16 -1.71 -5.38
CA ASN A 183 2.81 -0.42 -5.38
C ASN A 183 4.22 -0.50 -5.97
N HIS A 184 4.91 -1.62 -5.78
CA HIS A 184 6.30 -1.84 -6.19
C HIS A 184 6.55 -3.32 -6.52
N THR A 185 7.68 -3.59 -7.16
CA THR A 185 8.23 -4.95 -7.35
C THR A 185 9.66 -5.00 -6.85
N SER A 186 10.22 -6.21 -6.74
CA SER A 186 11.67 -6.37 -6.61
C SER A 186 12.40 -5.71 -7.78
N ASP A 187 13.62 -5.22 -7.55
CA ASP A 187 14.54 -4.81 -8.61
C ASP A 187 15.00 -6.02 -9.46
N GLU A 188 14.78 -7.25 -9.00
CA GLU A 188 15.01 -8.47 -9.77
C GLU A 188 13.79 -8.89 -10.63
N HIS A 189 12.65 -8.22 -10.53
CA HIS A 189 11.46 -8.51 -11.34
C HIS A 189 11.76 -8.31 -12.83
N GLU A 190 11.25 -9.20 -13.69
CA GLU A 190 11.49 -9.14 -15.15
C GLU A 190 11.15 -7.76 -15.72
N TRP A 191 10.05 -7.15 -15.30
CA TRP A 191 9.67 -5.82 -15.79
C TRP A 191 10.73 -4.77 -15.50
N PHE A 192 11.31 -4.76 -14.29
CA PHE A 192 12.36 -3.81 -13.93
C PHE A 192 13.66 -4.10 -14.69
N GLN A 193 14.04 -5.38 -14.78
CA GLN A 193 15.23 -5.79 -15.52
C GLN A 193 15.15 -5.42 -17.01
N ARG A 194 13.95 -5.50 -17.58
CA ARG A 194 13.72 -5.03 -18.96
C ARG A 194 13.66 -3.52 -19.05
N ALA A 195 13.05 -2.84 -18.07
CA ALA A 195 13.02 -1.38 -18.03
C ALA A 195 14.42 -0.77 -18.04
N ILE A 196 15.40 -1.38 -17.38
CA ILE A 196 16.78 -0.88 -17.38
C ILE A 196 17.57 -1.23 -18.65
N LYS A 197 17.33 -2.39 -19.26
CA LYS A 197 18.05 -2.86 -20.44
C LYS A 197 17.45 -2.37 -21.75
N GLU A 198 16.16 -2.16 -21.78
CA GLU A 198 15.35 -1.83 -22.96
C GLU A 198 14.51 -0.56 -22.70
N PRO A 199 15.12 0.61 -22.47
CA PRO A 199 14.42 1.82 -22.03
C PRO A 199 13.33 2.30 -23.00
N ASP A 200 13.46 2.01 -24.29
CA ASP A 200 12.51 2.38 -25.33
C ASP A 200 11.37 1.34 -25.52
N SER A 201 11.39 0.24 -24.76
CA SER A 201 10.32 -0.76 -24.77
C SER A 201 9.13 -0.32 -23.90
N LYS A 202 8.02 -1.08 -23.97
CA LYS A 202 6.85 -0.85 -23.08
C LYS A 202 7.22 -0.82 -21.59
N TYR A 203 8.27 -1.53 -21.21
CA TYR A 203 8.71 -1.62 -19.81
C TYR A 203 9.44 -0.35 -19.35
N GLY A 204 9.97 0.45 -20.27
CA GLY A 204 10.74 1.67 -19.95
C GLY A 204 10.00 2.65 -19.05
N ASP A 205 8.66 2.70 -19.16
CA ASP A 205 7.78 3.57 -18.37
C ASP A 205 6.97 2.83 -17.29
N TYR A 206 7.28 1.56 -16.99
CA TYR A 206 6.60 0.81 -15.91
C TYR A 206 7.02 1.26 -14.52
N TYR A 207 8.12 1.99 -14.41
CA TYR A 207 8.68 2.53 -13.17
C TYR A 207 8.98 4.01 -13.32
N PHE A 208 9.13 4.69 -12.18
CA PHE A 208 9.49 6.10 -12.19
C PHE A 208 11.01 6.26 -12.29
N PHE A 209 11.47 6.85 -13.39
CA PHE A 209 12.87 7.23 -13.59
C PHE A 209 13.00 8.74 -13.77
N ARG A 210 14.12 9.32 -13.32
CA ARG A 210 14.46 10.73 -13.55
C ARG A 210 15.95 10.99 -13.49
N ASP A 211 16.41 12.05 -14.16
CA ASP A 211 17.83 12.39 -14.23
C ASP A 211 18.37 12.96 -12.91
N LYS A 212 17.52 13.60 -12.13
CA LYS A 212 17.88 14.17 -10.83
C LYS A 212 16.85 13.80 -9.79
N PRO A 213 17.28 13.28 -8.62
CA PRO A 213 16.35 12.98 -7.53
C PRO A 213 15.72 14.27 -7.00
N ASN A 214 14.51 14.18 -6.46
CA ASN A 214 13.95 15.18 -5.59
C ASN A 214 14.32 14.88 -4.13
N ASN A 215 13.74 15.61 -3.20
CA ASN A 215 14.03 15.46 -1.78
C ASN A 215 13.21 14.38 -1.06
N TRP A 216 12.53 13.48 -1.80
CA TRP A 216 11.74 12.42 -1.18
C TRP A 216 12.61 11.44 -0.42
N THR A 217 12.09 10.98 0.73
CA THR A 217 12.76 10.00 1.57
C THR A 217 11.99 8.68 1.64
N SER A 218 12.73 7.58 1.80
CA SER A 218 12.17 6.25 1.97
C SER A 218 11.57 6.07 3.36
N PHE A 219 10.56 5.20 3.49
CA PHE A 219 10.05 4.71 4.78
C PHE A 219 11.09 3.92 5.58
N PHE A 220 12.08 3.32 4.90
CA PHE A 220 13.17 2.57 5.52
C PHE A 220 14.43 3.42 5.73
N SER A 221 14.31 4.73 5.63
CA SER A 221 15.35 5.75 5.76
C SER A 221 16.13 6.04 4.48
N GLY A 222 16.77 7.22 4.46
CA GLY A 222 17.56 7.69 3.32
C GLY A 222 16.73 8.25 2.17
N SER A 223 17.36 8.41 1.02
CA SER A 223 16.70 8.88 -0.22
C SER A 223 15.70 7.85 -0.71
N ALA A 224 14.58 8.30 -1.28
CA ALA A 224 13.65 7.43 -2.03
C ALA A 224 14.12 7.16 -3.48
N TRP A 225 15.36 7.48 -3.82
CA TRP A 225 15.90 7.38 -5.16
C TRP A 225 17.21 6.59 -5.18
N LYS A 226 17.24 5.53 -6.01
CA LYS A 226 18.42 4.71 -6.27
C LYS A 226 18.96 5.03 -7.66
N TYR A 227 20.25 5.35 -7.76
CA TYR A 227 20.89 5.53 -9.07
C TYR A 227 21.04 4.18 -9.77
N ILE A 228 20.62 4.14 -11.04
CA ILE A 228 20.71 2.97 -11.91
C ILE A 228 21.75 3.28 -12.99
N GLU A 229 22.89 2.63 -12.90
CA GLU A 229 24.06 2.90 -13.74
C GLU A 229 23.78 2.67 -15.22
N GLU A 230 23.03 1.61 -15.54
CA GLU A 230 22.71 1.22 -16.92
C GLU A 230 21.85 2.27 -17.64
N ARG A 231 20.95 2.92 -16.87
CA ARG A 231 20.08 4.00 -17.40
C ARG A 231 20.65 5.40 -17.22
N LYS A 232 21.66 5.55 -16.37
CA LYS A 232 22.19 6.86 -15.90
C LYS A 232 21.09 7.75 -15.31
N GLN A 233 20.11 7.13 -14.67
CA GLN A 233 18.94 7.77 -14.05
C GLN A 233 18.69 7.22 -12.65
N TYR A 234 17.89 7.93 -11.89
CA TYR A 234 17.43 7.51 -10.57
C TYR A 234 16.06 6.85 -10.68
N ALA A 235 15.90 5.66 -10.08
CA ALA A 235 14.63 4.96 -9.93
C ALA A 235 14.01 5.24 -8.55
N LEU A 236 12.69 5.43 -8.50
CA LEU A 236 11.95 5.65 -7.26
C LEU A 236 11.77 4.34 -6.48
N HIS A 237 12.01 4.41 -5.16
CA HIS A 237 11.66 3.38 -4.21
C HIS A 237 11.18 4.01 -2.90
N LEU A 238 9.93 3.82 -2.54
CA LEU A 238 9.39 4.36 -1.27
C LEU A 238 9.77 3.51 -0.06
N PHE A 239 10.19 2.26 -0.27
CA PHE A 239 10.59 1.30 0.76
C PHE A 239 12.06 0.91 0.60
N SER A 240 12.40 -0.39 0.54
CA SER A 240 13.78 -0.83 0.32
C SER A 240 14.33 -0.33 -1.01
N PRO A 241 15.65 -0.06 -1.11
CA PRO A 241 16.33 0.20 -2.39
C PRO A 241 16.25 -0.94 -3.40
N LYS A 242 15.62 -2.04 -3.03
CA LYS A 242 15.31 -3.20 -3.89
C LYS A 242 13.83 -3.31 -4.24
N GLN A 243 12.97 -2.38 -3.81
CA GLN A 243 11.53 -2.36 -4.07
C GLN A 243 11.18 -1.15 -4.94
N MET A 244 11.17 -1.35 -6.26
CA MET A 244 10.99 -0.28 -7.24
C MET A 244 9.51 0.07 -7.42
N ASP A 245 9.17 1.34 -7.27
CA ASP A 245 7.80 1.85 -7.36
C ASP A 245 7.26 1.80 -8.78
N LEU A 246 6.09 1.19 -8.94
CA LEU A 246 5.40 1.04 -10.22
C LEU A 246 4.70 2.34 -10.64
N ASN A 247 4.80 2.67 -11.92
CA ASN A 247 4.16 3.83 -12.53
C ASN A 247 2.73 3.52 -12.96
N TRP A 248 1.78 3.65 -12.04
CA TRP A 248 0.36 3.42 -12.30
C TRP A 248 -0.28 4.38 -13.32
N GLU A 249 0.42 5.43 -13.75
CA GLU A 249 -0.03 6.28 -14.86
C GLU A 249 0.02 5.54 -16.20
N ASN A 250 0.90 4.53 -16.32
CA ASN A 250 1.05 3.73 -17.52
C ASN A 250 -0.13 2.75 -17.69
N PRO A 251 -0.91 2.83 -18.79
CA PRO A 251 -2.06 1.95 -19.00
C PRO A 251 -1.68 0.49 -19.28
N GLU A 252 -0.53 0.24 -19.90
CA GLU A 252 -0.06 -1.11 -20.17
C GLU A 252 0.32 -1.83 -18.89
N LEU A 253 0.98 -1.13 -17.96
CA LEU A 253 1.25 -1.65 -16.62
C LEU A 253 -0.05 -2.05 -15.91
N ARG A 254 -1.08 -1.19 -15.96
CA ARG A 254 -2.39 -1.52 -15.35
C ARG A 254 -3.02 -2.76 -15.97
N SER A 255 -2.84 -2.97 -17.28
CA SER A 255 -3.31 -4.18 -17.95
C SER A 255 -2.57 -5.43 -17.49
N GLU A 256 -1.25 -5.38 -17.34
CA GLU A 256 -0.44 -6.48 -16.79
C GLU A 256 -0.88 -6.86 -15.37
N ILE A 257 -1.12 -5.84 -14.53
CA ILE A 257 -1.62 -6.06 -13.15
C ILE A 257 -3.01 -6.70 -13.16
N LYS A 258 -3.92 -6.23 -14.03
CA LYS A 258 -5.25 -6.84 -14.19
C LYS A 258 -5.16 -8.31 -14.60
N GLU A 259 -4.33 -8.63 -15.57
CA GLU A 259 -4.12 -10.02 -16.00
C GLU A 259 -3.57 -10.90 -14.88
N MET A 260 -2.65 -10.37 -14.07
CA MET A 260 -2.11 -11.09 -12.91
C MET A 260 -3.19 -11.32 -11.84
N VAL A 261 -4.01 -10.30 -11.54
CA VAL A 261 -5.13 -10.42 -10.59
C VAL A 261 -6.14 -11.46 -11.09
N ARG A 262 -6.55 -11.37 -12.36
CA ARG A 262 -7.47 -12.34 -12.99
C ARG A 262 -6.92 -13.77 -12.89
N TRP A 263 -5.66 -13.98 -13.21
CA TRP A 263 -5.02 -15.28 -13.17
C TRP A 263 -5.13 -15.95 -11.78
N TRP A 264 -4.95 -15.18 -10.71
CA TRP A 264 -5.10 -15.68 -9.34
C TRP A 264 -6.57 -15.94 -8.97
N LEU A 265 -7.50 -15.08 -9.41
CA LEU A 265 -8.93 -15.30 -9.20
C LEU A 265 -9.43 -16.52 -9.96
N GLU A 266 -8.99 -16.74 -11.21
CA GLU A 266 -9.29 -17.93 -11.99
C GLU A 266 -8.70 -19.21 -11.38
N LYS A 267 -7.58 -19.09 -10.66
CA LYS A 267 -6.99 -20.17 -9.88
C LYS A 267 -7.87 -20.56 -8.68
N GLY A 268 -8.78 -19.69 -8.26
CA GLY A 268 -9.81 -19.97 -7.27
C GLY A 268 -9.62 -19.31 -5.91
N ILE A 269 -8.65 -18.38 -5.74
CA ILE A 269 -8.56 -17.62 -4.48
C ILE A 269 -9.81 -16.75 -4.28
N ASP A 270 -10.15 -16.45 -3.03
CA ASP A 270 -11.38 -15.72 -2.70
C ASP A 270 -11.21 -14.19 -2.68
N GLY A 271 -10.01 -13.69 -2.87
CA GLY A 271 -9.73 -12.27 -2.91
C GLY A 271 -8.32 -11.89 -2.49
N PHE A 272 -8.14 -10.59 -2.25
CA PHE A 272 -6.85 -10.03 -1.90
C PHE A 272 -6.93 -9.07 -0.72
N ARG A 273 -5.88 -9.05 0.09
CA ARG A 273 -5.53 -7.93 0.95
C ARG A 273 -4.56 -7.02 0.18
N MET A 274 -4.90 -5.78 0.01
CA MET A 274 -4.13 -4.84 -0.79
C MET A 274 -3.06 -4.14 0.06
N ASP A 275 -1.80 -4.45 -0.21
CA ASP A 275 -0.68 -3.84 0.49
C ASP A 275 -0.42 -2.41 0.01
N VAL A 276 -0.20 -1.50 0.95
CA VAL A 276 0.09 -0.06 0.74
C VAL A 276 -0.65 0.58 -0.44
N ILE A 277 -1.86 0.13 -0.69
CA ILE A 277 -2.67 0.49 -1.87
C ILE A 277 -2.92 1.99 -1.98
N ASN A 278 -2.89 2.71 -0.87
CA ASN A 278 -3.04 4.16 -0.82
C ASN A 278 -1.83 4.93 -1.38
N PHE A 279 -0.75 4.25 -1.78
CA PHE A 279 0.47 4.86 -2.33
C PHE A 279 0.61 4.70 -3.85
N ILE A 280 -0.22 3.90 -4.51
CA ILE A 280 -0.07 3.62 -5.96
C ILE A 280 -0.22 4.86 -6.84
N SER A 281 -0.94 5.89 -6.39
CA SER A 281 -1.13 7.14 -7.13
C SER A 281 -0.16 8.20 -6.64
N LYS A 282 0.76 8.63 -7.50
CA LYS A 282 1.69 9.73 -7.23
C LYS A 282 1.24 11.00 -7.93
N ARG A 283 1.57 12.19 -7.37
CA ARG A 283 1.31 13.47 -8.02
C ARG A 283 2.15 13.59 -9.29
N PRO A 284 1.55 13.97 -10.45
CA PRO A 284 2.29 14.14 -11.68
C PRO A 284 3.50 15.08 -11.53
N GLY A 285 4.62 14.73 -12.20
CA GLY A 285 5.86 15.49 -12.13
C GLY A 285 6.68 15.26 -10.86
N LEU A 286 6.15 14.54 -9.88
CA LEU A 286 6.84 14.19 -8.62
C LEU A 286 7.53 15.43 -8.01
N PRO A 287 6.79 16.47 -7.59
CA PRO A 287 7.36 17.70 -7.05
C PRO A 287 8.13 17.45 -5.75
N ASP A 288 9.01 18.37 -5.37
CA ASP A 288 9.70 18.30 -4.09
C ASP A 288 8.71 18.26 -2.92
N GLY A 289 9.02 17.42 -1.93
CA GLY A 289 8.29 17.35 -0.69
C GLY A 289 8.54 18.58 0.19
N ASN A 290 7.52 18.96 0.98
CA ASN A 290 7.68 20.03 1.96
C ASN A 290 8.52 19.53 3.15
N PRO A 291 9.68 20.16 3.46
CA PRO A 291 10.54 19.75 4.56
C PRO A 291 9.84 19.69 5.93
N ARG A 292 8.86 20.57 6.17
CA ARG A 292 8.10 20.59 7.44
C ARG A 292 7.14 19.42 7.54
N VAL A 293 6.50 19.03 6.43
CA VAL A 293 5.71 17.78 6.36
C VAL A 293 6.63 16.59 6.58
N GLY A 294 7.81 16.60 5.95
CA GLY A 294 8.82 15.55 6.11
C GLY A 294 9.28 15.39 7.56
N GLU A 295 9.55 16.50 8.26
CA GLU A 295 9.91 16.49 9.69
C GLU A 295 8.79 15.89 10.56
N LEU A 296 7.53 16.31 10.34
CA LEU A 296 6.39 15.86 11.12
C LEU A 296 6.02 14.39 10.82
N MET A 297 6.02 14.02 9.56
CA MET A 297 5.62 12.69 9.11
C MET A 297 6.78 11.68 9.09
N ARG A 298 8.01 12.16 9.31
CA ARG A 298 9.28 11.42 9.21
C ARG A 298 9.57 10.85 7.82
N VAL A 299 8.80 11.29 6.82
CA VAL A 299 8.94 10.91 5.42
C VAL A 299 8.66 12.13 4.56
N CYS A 300 9.68 12.65 3.89
CA CYS A 300 9.55 13.79 2.98
C CYS A 300 8.92 13.34 1.67
N GLY A 301 7.97 14.11 1.15
CA GLY A 301 7.27 13.82 -0.10
C GLY A 301 5.98 13.00 0.06
N ILE A 302 5.67 12.53 1.27
CA ILE A 302 4.49 11.70 1.55
C ILE A 302 3.17 12.39 1.10
N GLU A 303 3.09 13.70 1.16
CA GLU A 303 1.95 14.50 0.72
C GLU A 303 1.64 14.37 -0.77
N HIS A 304 2.55 13.84 -1.57
CA HIS A 304 2.40 13.68 -3.01
C HIS A 304 1.95 12.29 -3.46
N TYR A 305 1.89 11.32 -2.54
CA TYR A 305 1.45 9.97 -2.86
C TYR A 305 0.55 9.31 -1.81
N PHE A 306 0.44 9.88 -0.61
CA PHE A 306 -0.52 9.39 0.39
C PHE A 306 -1.93 9.80 -0.02
N TYR A 307 -2.74 8.85 -0.49
CA TYR A 307 -4.02 9.09 -1.14
C TYR A 307 -3.89 10.01 -2.37
N GLY A 308 -2.95 9.68 -3.26
CA GLY A 308 -2.69 10.48 -4.45
C GLY A 308 -3.90 10.67 -5.37
N PRO A 309 -3.83 11.60 -6.33
CA PRO A 309 -5.02 12.19 -6.99
C PRO A 309 -5.84 11.21 -7.82
N ARG A 310 -5.28 10.09 -8.27
CA ARG A 310 -5.95 9.09 -9.13
C ARG A 310 -6.19 7.74 -8.42
N LEU A 311 -6.03 7.68 -7.10
CA LEU A 311 -6.15 6.42 -6.35
C LEU A 311 -7.45 5.67 -6.65
N HIS A 312 -8.60 6.35 -6.52
CA HIS A 312 -9.89 5.71 -6.75
C HIS A 312 -10.16 5.37 -8.21
N GLN A 313 -9.55 6.09 -9.15
CA GLN A 313 -9.57 5.72 -10.56
C GLN A 313 -8.88 4.36 -10.77
N TYR A 314 -7.70 4.17 -10.17
CA TYR A 314 -6.95 2.91 -10.26
C TYR A 314 -7.66 1.76 -9.54
N LEU A 315 -8.28 2.03 -8.38
CA LEU A 315 -9.08 1.03 -7.67
C LEU A 315 -10.32 0.59 -8.49
N ARG A 316 -10.93 1.50 -9.27
CA ARG A 316 -12.03 1.12 -10.18
C ARG A 316 -11.55 0.16 -11.27
N VAL A 317 -10.35 0.37 -11.81
CA VAL A 317 -9.75 -0.54 -12.80
C VAL A 317 -9.61 -1.96 -12.25
N LEU A 318 -9.19 -2.10 -10.99
CA LEU A 318 -9.08 -3.42 -10.33
C LEU A 318 -10.45 -4.04 -10.00
N LYS A 319 -11.47 -3.22 -9.75
CA LYS A 319 -12.81 -3.71 -9.42
C LYS A 319 -13.54 -4.31 -10.62
N GLU A 320 -13.14 -3.99 -11.84
CA GLU A 320 -13.75 -4.48 -13.08
C GLU A 320 -13.37 -5.95 -13.38
N GLU A 321 -12.45 -6.53 -12.61
CA GLU A 321 -12.08 -7.94 -12.61
C GLU A 321 -12.88 -8.71 -11.55
#